data_6498acfc2cbc54219d62fb8d93ea93ff
#
_entry.id   6498acfc2cbc54219d62fb8d93ea93ff
#
_cell.length_a   1.000
_cell.length_b   1.000
_cell.length_c   1.000
_cell.angle_alpha   90.00
_cell.angle_beta   90.00
_cell.angle_gamma   90.00
#
_symmetry.space_group_name_H-M   'P 1'
#
loop_
_entity.id
_entity.type
_entity.pdbx_description
1 polymer ?
#
loop_
_entity_poly.entity_id
_entity_poly.type
_entity_poly.pdbx_seq_one_letter_code
_entity_poly.pdbx_strand_id
1 'polypeptide(L)'
;MKCRKLKLIYFLLSSILCMMLLGIVLAIYEKKVDEETMGCGISIYGMDISKCTLEQAVKEIEETFRNKEVVFQENGQNVFETTVGNMGYVLDQSLLMKELLIIKKQRDQNRGMFEKRKDYSIEYEIKMEDKMEEVLNIEDFNLGERIESSDAYIDYDEQKESFILVDEIQGNQIDKKKLVEQVYNALAEDFEEQLISSRLEIKINRQVYQTAVSSEESDLNRKLEELNRQLLQYRTTTVSYIFGDTVEVLDNEKICSWLIVSGDSISVKEEDVVAFVKELSSKYNTMYVPRSFKTSFGEKVIISGNEYGYWIDKDAELQKLLEDIKSGSDVKREPVYSKQGLRRNGSDDLQGSYIEVSLDKQYLWLYKNGKLVTETDIISGLPSEGLQTYRGSWPIAYKARPFTLSSDIYGYEVEVEYWMPFVY
;
A
#
# COMPACT_ATOMS: atom_id res chain seq x y z
N MET A 1 -114.46 -20.73 12.06
CA MET A 1 -113.33 -20.66 11.05
C MET A 1 -112.64 -19.27 10.93
N LYS A 2 -113.36 -18.14 11.09
CA LYS A 2 -112.75 -16.77 10.97
C LYS A 2 -111.70 -16.47 12.04
N CYS A 3 -111.85 -16.92 13.29
CA CYS A 3 -110.89 -16.60 14.39
C CYS A 3 -109.57 -17.29 14.26
N ARG A 4 -109.49 -18.50 13.68
CA ARG A 4 -108.21 -19.19 13.40
C ARG A 4 -107.35 -18.58 12.27
N LYS A 5 -108.07 -18.08 11.25
CA LYS A 5 -107.37 -17.34 10.11
C LYS A 5 -106.76 -16.01 10.58
N LEU A 6 -107.47 -15.32 11.54
CA LEU A 6 -106.97 -14.06 12.03
C LEU A 6 -105.73 -14.23 12.90
N LYS A 7 -105.69 -15.26 13.78
CA LYS A 7 -104.45 -15.62 14.58
C LYS A 7 -103.26 -16.01 13.70
N LEU A 8 -103.54 -16.72 12.60
CA LEU A 8 -102.49 -17.14 11.68
C LEU A 8 -101.89 -15.93 10.91
N ILE A 9 -102.72 -14.95 10.53
CA ILE A 9 -102.31 -13.73 9.91
C ILE A 9 -101.48 -12.82 10.85
N TYR A 10 -101.87 -12.72 12.13
CA TYR A 10 -101.11 -12.00 13.14
C TYR A 10 -99.74 -12.70 13.43
N PHE A 11 -99.68 -14.00 13.46
CA PHE A 11 -98.46 -14.76 13.65
C PHE A 11 -97.50 -14.57 12.44
N LEU A 12 -98.06 -14.61 11.22
CA LEU A 12 -97.28 -14.36 10.00
C LEU A 12 -96.73 -12.92 9.95
N LEU A 13 -97.59 -11.92 10.29
CA LEU A 13 -97.16 -10.53 10.35
C LEU A 13 -96.13 -10.25 11.43
N SER A 14 -96.28 -10.88 12.60
CA SER A 14 -95.30 -10.82 13.69
C SER A 14 -93.94 -11.46 13.30
N SER A 15 -93.99 -12.57 12.57
CA SER A 15 -92.84 -13.26 12.03
C SER A 15 -92.11 -12.43 10.96
N ILE A 16 -92.87 -11.80 10.07
CA ILE A 16 -92.28 -10.91 9.04
C ILE A 16 -91.70 -9.66 9.71
N LEU A 17 -92.33 -9.09 10.71
CA LEU A 17 -91.84 -7.93 11.46
C LEU A 17 -90.54 -8.31 12.24
N CYS A 18 -90.48 -9.50 12.84
CA CYS A 18 -89.34 -9.97 13.54
C CYS A 18 -88.13 -10.23 12.60
N MET A 19 -88.43 -10.77 11.39
CA MET A 19 -87.42 -10.91 10.33
C MET A 19 -86.90 -9.58 9.81
N MET A 20 -87.79 -8.57 9.62
CA MET A 20 -87.39 -7.24 9.25
C MET A 20 -86.58 -6.52 10.30
N LEU A 21 -86.93 -6.65 11.59
CA LEU A 21 -86.15 -6.12 12.70
C LEU A 21 -84.77 -6.79 12.81
N LEU A 22 -84.73 -8.09 12.63
CA LEU A 22 -83.46 -8.86 12.61
C LEU A 22 -82.57 -8.40 11.43
N GLY A 23 -83.16 -8.21 10.26
CA GLY A 23 -82.48 -7.68 9.07
C GLY A 23 -81.96 -6.24 9.30
N ILE A 24 -82.70 -5.39 9.99
CA ILE A 24 -82.26 -4.03 10.33
C ILE A 24 -81.09 -4.09 11.36
N VAL A 25 -81.14 -4.94 12.37
CA VAL A 25 -80.10 -5.11 13.37
C VAL A 25 -78.83 -5.66 12.71
N LEU A 26 -78.97 -6.65 11.82
CA LEU A 26 -77.84 -7.19 11.04
C LEU A 26 -77.20 -6.11 10.14
N ALA A 27 -78.02 -5.32 9.44
CA ALA A 27 -77.53 -4.25 8.60
C ALA A 27 -76.82 -3.14 9.39
N ILE A 28 -77.30 -2.78 10.58
CA ILE A 28 -76.63 -1.83 11.48
C ILE A 28 -75.32 -2.43 12.01
N TYR A 29 -75.30 -3.72 12.37
CA TYR A 29 -74.12 -4.41 12.82
C TYR A 29 -73.06 -4.47 11.68
N GLU A 30 -73.47 -4.89 10.49
CA GLU A 30 -72.60 -4.93 9.31
C GLU A 30 -72.03 -3.54 9.00
N LYS A 31 -72.87 -2.50 9.07
CA LYS A 31 -72.40 -1.11 8.85
C LYS A 31 -71.38 -0.67 9.88
N LYS A 32 -71.57 -1.04 11.17
CA LYS A 32 -70.65 -0.69 12.23
C LYS A 32 -69.31 -1.43 12.06
N VAL A 33 -69.34 -2.74 11.75
CA VAL A 33 -68.14 -3.52 11.46
C VAL A 33 -67.39 -2.95 10.26
N ASP A 34 -68.11 -2.52 9.22
CA ASP A 34 -67.51 -1.96 8.02
C ASP A 34 -66.89 -0.56 8.25
N GLU A 35 -67.40 0.22 9.22
CA GLU A 35 -66.82 1.48 9.64
C GLU A 35 -65.53 1.30 10.48
N GLU A 36 -65.48 0.24 11.29
CA GLU A 36 -64.35 -0.10 12.17
C GLU A 36 -63.23 -0.86 11.44
N THR A 37 -63.52 -1.52 10.31
CA THR A 37 -62.58 -2.33 9.53
C THR A 37 -62.19 -1.67 8.23
N MET A 38 -61.31 -2.33 7.44
CA MET A 38 -60.95 -1.90 6.08
C MET A 38 -62.14 -1.96 5.13
N GLY A 39 -63.21 -2.70 5.51
CA GLY A 39 -64.45 -2.88 4.75
C GLY A 39 -64.40 -4.11 3.83
N CYS A 40 -65.53 -4.34 3.11
CA CYS A 40 -65.66 -5.54 2.27
C CYS A 40 -64.91 -5.42 0.95
N GLY A 41 -64.31 -6.49 0.45
CA GLY A 41 -63.78 -6.59 -0.91
C GLY A 41 -62.48 -5.88 -1.16
N ILE A 42 -61.68 -5.59 -0.13
CA ILE A 42 -60.36 -5.02 -0.24
C ILE A 42 -59.27 -6.12 -0.13
N SER A 43 -58.43 -6.21 -1.11
CA SER A 43 -57.17 -7.00 -1.05
C SER A 43 -55.97 -6.12 -1.35
N ILE A 44 -54.82 -6.54 -0.83
CA ILE A 44 -53.51 -5.97 -1.11
C ILE A 44 -52.68 -7.08 -1.71
N TYR A 45 -52.28 -6.96 -2.98
CA TYR A 45 -51.55 -7.99 -3.71
C TYR A 45 -52.16 -9.38 -3.51
N GLY A 46 -53.50 -9.52 -3.66
CA GLY A 46 -54.25 -10.75 -3.50
C GLY A 46 -54.56 -11.17 -2.03
N MET A 47 -53.99 -10.55 -1.02
CA MET A 47 -54.23 -10.80 0.39
C MET A 47 -55.54 -10.07 0.79
N ASP A 48 -56.57 -10.83 1.22
CA ASP A 48 -57.87 -10.30 1.65
C ASP A 48 -57.79 -9.71 3.07
N ILE A 49 -57.83 -8.38 3.18
CA ILE A 49 -57.83 -7.63 4.44
C ILE A 49 -59.20 -7.05 4.81
N SER A 50 -60.23 -7.47 4.15
CA SER A 50 -61.57 -6.88 4.24
C SER A 50 -62.15 -6.77 5.65
N LYS A 51 -61.86 -7.77 6.52
CA LYS A 51 -62.37 -7.86 7.88
C LYS A 51 -61.39 -7.34 8.97
N CYS A 52 -60.22 -6.90 8.57
CA CYS A 52 -59.23 -6.40 9.47
C CYS A 52 -59.47 -4.94 9.83
N THR A 53 -59.19 -4.55 11.07
CA THR A 53 -59.01 -3.15 11.41
C THR A 53 -57.73 -2.67 10.71
N LEU A 54 -57.53 -1.34 10.62
CA LEU A 54 -56.34 -0.79 10.02
C LEU A 54 -55.04 -1.34 10.64
N GLU A 55 -54.98 -1.44 11.96
CA GLU A 55 -53.87 -1.98 12.73
C GLU A 55 -53.64 -3.48 12.46
N GLN A 56 -54.77 -4.25 12.41
CA GLN A 56 -54.72 -5.67 12.06
C GLN A 56 -54.20 -5.89 10.62
N ALA A 57 -54.63 -5.07 9.68
CA ALA A 57 -54.16 -5.16 8.27
C ALA A 57 -52.67 -4.87 8.14
N VAL A 58 -52.16 -3.85 8.84
CA VAL A 58 -50.70 -3.58 8.89
C VAL A 58 -49.94 -4.78 9.45
N LYS A 59 -50.46 -5.33 10.57
CA LYS A 59 -49.81 -6.48 11.23
C LYS A 59 -49.83 -7.73 10.34
N GLU A 60 -50.93 -8.01 9.66
CA GLU A 60 -51.06 -9.19 8.79
C GLU A 60 -50.13 -9.11 7.58
N ILE A 61 -50.02 -7.91 6.94
CA ILE A 61 -49.08 -7.67 5.84
C ILE A 61 -47.64 -7.84 6.33
N GLU A 62 -47.31 -7.24 7.47
CA GLU A 62 -45.94 -7.36 8.05
C GLU A 62 -45.60 -8.81 8.48
N GLU A 63 -46.53 -9.52 9.14
CA GLU A 63 -46.32 -10.91 9.53
C GLU A 63 -46.16 -11.82 8.30
N THR A 64 -46.92 -11.59 7.22
CA THR A 64 -46.78 -12.33 5.98
C THR A 64 -45.38 -12.10 5.36
N PHE A 65 -44.92 -10.85 5.31
CA PHE A 65 -43.58 -10.51 4.84
C PHE A 65 -42.48 -11.15 5.72
N ARG A 66 -42.60 -11.03 7.03
CA ARG A 66 -41.58 -11.57 7.99
C ARG A 66 -41.49 -13.09 7.98
N ASN A 67 -42.63 -13.77 7.81
CA ASN A 67 -42.69 -15.24 7.82
C ASN A 67 -42.32 -15.87 6.47
N LYS A 68 -42.03 -15.08 5.46
CA LYS A 68 -41.55 -15.55 4.15
C LYS A 68 -40.26 -16.35 4.33
N GLU A 69 -40.28 -17.58 3.82
CA GLU A 69 -39.09 -18.45 3.83
C GLU A 69 -38.01 -17.93 2.86
N VAL A 70 -36.77 -17.91 3.31
CA VAL A 70 -35.59 -17.61 2.50
C VAL A 70 -34.69 -18.82 2.47
N VAL A 71 -34.44 -19.31 1.26
CA VAL A 71 -33.62 -20.49 1.03
C VAL A 71 -32.39 -20.11 0.24
N PHE A 72 -31.22 -20.30 0.85
CA PHE A 72 -29.94 -20.10 0.21
C PHE A 72 -29.50 -21.38 -0.48
N GLN A 73 -29.15 -21.26 -1.76
CA GLN A 73 -28.72 -22.38 -2.58
C GLN A 73 -27.31 -22.14 -3.12
N GLU A 74 -26.48 -23.17 -3.04
CA GLU A 74 -25.16 -23.18 -3.65
C GLU A 74 -24.98 -24.49 -4.41
N ASN A 75 -24.51 -24.39 -5.66
CA ASN A 75 -24.35 -25.55 -6.57
C ASN A 75 -25.63 -26.43 -6.70
N GLY A 76 -26.80 -25.80 -6.58
CA GLY A 76 -28.10 -26.50 -6.69
C GLY A 76 -28.55 -27.23 -5.42
N GLN A 77 -27.86 -27.05 -4.31
CA GLN A 77 -28.24 -27.61 -3.01
C GLN A 77 -28.64 -26.50 -2.04
N ASN A 78 -29.65 -26.77 -1.19
CA ASN A 78 -30.01 -25.88 -0.10
C ASN A 78 -28.93 -25.97 0.98
N VAL A 79 -28.33 -24.82 1.31
CA VAL A 79 -27.25 -24.73 2.30
C VAL A 79 -27.67 -24.06 3.60
N PHE A 80 -28.72 -23.20 3.53
CA PHE A 80 -29.29 -22.55 4.70
C PHE A 80 -30.75 -22.16 4.43
N GLU A 81 -31.61 -22.26 5.45
CA GLU A 81 -33.01 -21.87 5.39
C GLU A 81 -33.35 -20.99 6.59
N THR A 82 -34.05 -19.91 6.37
CA THR A 82 -34.47 -18.97 7.41
C THR A 82 -35.71 -18.22 6.98
N THR A 83 -36.11 -17.17 7.69
CA THR A 83 -37.20 -16.27 7.27
C THR A 83 -36.72 -14.83 7.12
N VAL A 84 -37.45 -14.02 6.37
CA VAL A 84 -37.17 -12.58 6.19
C VAL A 84 -37.09 -11.87 7.54
N GLY A 85 -38.01 -12.17 8.45
CA GLY A 85 -38.01 -11.59 9.80
C GLY A 85 -36.83 -12.04 10.66
N ASN A 86 -36.38 -13.29 10.55
CA ASN A 86 -35.19 -13.77 11.25
C ASN A 86 -33.91 -13.13 10.75
N MET A 87 -33.88 -12.66 9.50
CA MET A 87 -32.79 -11.88 8.94
C MET A 87 -32.82 -10.39 9.33
N GLY A 88 -33.84 -9.96 10.10
CA GLY A 88 -33.97 -8.58 10.57
C GLY A 88 -34.60 -7.61 9.57
N TYR A 89 -35.19 -8.09 8.46
CA TYR A 89 -35.91 -7.23 7.54
C TYR A 89 -37.35 -7.03 8.01
N VAL A 90 -37.81 -5.78 7.97
CA VAL A 90 -39.15 -5.35 8.36
C VAL A 90 -39.69 -4.33 7.37
N LEU A 91 -41.01 -4.20 7.29
CA LEU A 91 -41.65 -3.12 6.52
C LEU A 91 -41.82 -1.87 7.39
N ASP A 92 -41.72 -0.68 6.79
CA ASP A 92 -42.05 0.55 7.50
C ASP A 92 -43.55 0.60 7.86
N GLN A 93 -43.84 0.29 9.12
CA GLN A 93 -45.23 0.28 9.61
C GLN A 93 -45.91 1.64 9.47
N SER A 94 -45.18 2.77 9.58
CA SER A 94 -45.73 4.10 9.47
C SER A 94 -46.19 4.39 8.03
N LEU A 95 -45.39 3.94 7.05
CA LEU A 95 -45.74 4.05 5.63
C LEU A 95 -46.91 3.13 5.29
N LEU A 96 -46.88 1.86 5.73
CA LEU A 96 -48.01 0.94 5.56
C LEU A 96 -49.31 1.48 6.14
N MET A 97 -49.27 2.02 7.36
CA MET A 97 -50.45 2.64 8.00
C MET A 97 -51.01 3.78 7.17
N LYS A 98 -50.15 4.64 6.64
CA LYS A 98 -50.53 5.78 5.80
C LYS A 98 -51.18 5.32 4.50
N GLU A 99 -50.58 4.37 3.79
CA GLU A 99 -51.06 3.83 2.53
C GLU A 99 -52.43 3.14 2.69
N LEU A 100 -52.59 2.29 3.69
CA LEU A 100 -53.86 1.63 4.00
C LEU A 100 -54.95 2.62 4.40
N LEU A 101 -54.62 3.71 5.10
CA LEU A 101 -55.56 4.79 5.43
C LEU A 101 -56.04 5.53 4.17
N ILE A 102 -55.15 5.73 3.18
CA ILE A 102 -55.53 6.34 1.88
C ILE A 102 -56.51 5.42 1.16
N ILE A 103 -56.23 4.12 1.09
CA ILE A 103 -57.09 3.13 0.45
C ILE A 103 -58.48 3.10 1.13
N LYS A 104 -58.52 3.07 2.49
CA LYS A 104 -59.78 3.11 3.23
C LYS A 104 -60.58 4.36 2.93
N LYS A 105 -59.95 5.54 2.90
CA LYS A 105 -60.59 6.80 2.54
C LYS A 105 -61.13 6.81 1.10
N GLN A 106 -60.39 6.34 0.13
CA GLN A 106 -60.81 6.22 -1.27
C GLN A 106 -61.99 5.29 -1.44
N ARG A 107 -61.99 4.18 -0.73
CA ARG A 107 -63.12 3.24 -0.71
C ARG A 107 -64.35 3.90 -0.12
N ASP A 108 -64.25 4.54 1.05
CA ASP A 108 -65.41 5.20 1.73
C ASP A 108 -66.02 6.30 0.90
N GLN A 109 -65.25 7.00 0.07
CA GLN A 109 -65.72 8.02 -0.88
C GLN A 109 -66.47 7.43 -2.09
N ASN A 110 -66.09 6.19 -2.51
CA ASN A 110 -66.65 5.54 -3.71
C ASN A 110 -67.67 4.43 -3.39
N ARG A 111 -68.23 4.43 -2.19
CA ARG A 111 -69.12 3.41 -1.67
C ARG A 111 -70.40 3.31 -2.49
N GLY A 112 -70.61 2.23 -3.23
CA GLY A 112 -71.79 1.91 -4.02
C GLY A 112 -72.55 0.68 -3.50
N MET A 113 -73.81 0.49 -3.98
CA MET A 113 -74.68 -0.59 -3.52
C MET A 113 -74.19 -2.02 -3.91
N PHE A 114 -73.18 -2.14 -4.79
CA PHE A 114 -72.52 -3.39 -5.19
C PHE A 114 -71.00 -3.15 -5.26
N GLU A 115 -70.31 -3.29 -4.15
CA GLU A 115 -68.85 -3.23 -4.13
C GLU A 115 -68.24 -4.46 -4.79
N LYS A 116 -67.48 -4.24 -5.91
CA LYS A 116 -66.65 -5.29 -6.50
C LYS A 116 -65.38 -5.43 -5.68
N ARG A 117 -64.86 -6.65 -5.49
CA ARG A 117 -63.55 -6.88 -4.97
C ARG A 117 -62.53 -6.09 -5.77
N LYS A 118 -61.69 -5.33 -5.09
CA LYS A 118 -60.64 -4.55 -5.70
C LYS A 118 -59.30 -4.85 -4.99
N ASP A 119 -58.34 -5.21 -5.79
CA ASP A 119 -56.97 -5.41 -5.36
C ASP A 119 -56.18 -4.10 -5.51
N TYR A 120 -55.42 -3.73 -4.50
CA TYR A 120 -54.67 -2.48 -4.44
C TYR A 120 -53.18 -2.79 -4.33
N SER A 121 -52.36 -1.93 -4.97
CA SER A 121 -50.92 -1.84 -4.73
C SER A 121 -50.63 -0.72 -3.72
N ILE A 122 -49.63 -0.86 -2.90
CA ILE A 122 -49.22 0.10 -1.88
C ILE A 122 -47.77 0.49 -2.08
N GLU A 123 -47.42 1.70 -1.67
CA GLU A 123 -45.99 2.08 -1.49
C GLU A 123 -45.46 1.39 -0.24
N TYR A 124 -44.25 0.90 -0.31
CA TYR A 124 -43.59 0.20 0.79
C TYR A 124 -42.13 0.62 0.92
N GLU A 125 -41.55 0.44 2.09
CA GLU A 125 -40.15 0.62 2.38
C GLU A 125 -39.68 -0.58 3.23
N ILE A 126 -38.64 -1.26 2.76
CA ILE A 126 -37.99 -2.34 3.50
C ILE A 126 -36.91 -1.70 4.37
N LYS A 127 -37.00 -1.91 5.68
CA LYS A 127 -36.02 -1.48 6.66
C LYS A 127 -35.28 -2.68 7.22
N MET A 128 -34.07 -2.43 7.66
CA MET A 128 -33.25 -3.41 8.35
C MET A 128 -33.18 -3.01 9.83
N GLU A 129 -33.50 -3.93 10.73
CA GLU A 129 -33.29 -3.72 12.15
C GLU A 129 -31.78 -3.73 12.45
N ASP A 130 -31.31 -2.86 13.35
CA ASP A 130 -29.88 -2.60 13.63
C ASP A 130 -29.04 -3.83 14.06
N LYS A 131 -29.66 -4.98 14.23
CA LYS A 131 -29.04 -6.23 14.71
C LYS A 131 -28.59 -7.20 13.61
N MET A 132 -28.74 -6.88 12.36
CA MET A 132 -28.61 -7.87 11.29
C MET A 132 -27.18 -8.37 11.04
N GLU A 133 -26.14 -7.60 11.34
CA GLU A 133 -24.77 -8.11 11.23
C GLU A 133 -24.50 -9.27 12.20
N GLU A 134 -25.29 -9.38 13.29
CA GLU A 134 -25.22 -10.47 14.26
C GLU A 134 -26.06 -11.69 13.86
N VAL A 135 -27.15 -11.49 13.09
CA VAL A 135 -28.15 -12.52 12.81
C VAL A 135 -27.76 -13.46 11.66
N LEU A 136 -27.09 -12.94 10.61
CA LEU A 136 -26.52 -13.79 9.56
C LEU A 136 -25.16 -14.34 10.01
N ASN A 137 -25.17 -15.38 10.80
CA ASN A 137 -23.95 -16.11 11.10
C ASN A 137 -23.63 -17.04 9.92
N ILE A 138 -22.57 -16.71 9.17
CA ILE A 138 -22.12 -17.52 8.02
C ILE A 138 -21.74 -18.95 8.47
N GLU A 139 -21.42 -19.13 9.75
CA GLU A 139 -21.13 -20.45 10.33
C GLU A 139 -22.36 -21.40 10.33
N ASP A 140 -23.58 -20.84 10.31
CA ASP A 140 -24.82 -21.62 10.23
C ASP A 140 -25.07 -22.20 8.83
N PHE A 141 -24.37 -21.68 7.82
CA PHE A 141 -24.45 -22.22 6.46
C PHE A 141 -23.65 -23.51 6.38
N ASN A 142 -24.28 -24.59 5.96
CA ASN A 142 -23.60 -25.87 5.72
C ASN A 142 -22.78 -25.83 4.42
N LEU A 143 -21.61 -25.18 4.46
CA LEU A 143 -20.87 -24.76 3.27
C LEU A 143 -19.61 -25.60 2.97
N GLY A 144 -19.33 -26.65 3.73
CA GLY A 144 -18.09 -27.42 3.59
C GLY A 144 -16.80 -26.59 3.79
N GLU A 145 -15.66 -27.14 3.38
CA GLU A 145 -14.39 -26.42 3.41
C GLU A 145 -14.39 -25.30 2.37
N ARG A 146 -14.01 -24.09 2.82
CA ARG A 146 -13.89 -22.89 1.99
C ARG A 146 -12.41 -22.59 1.68
N ILE A 147 -12.18 -22.19 0.45
CA ILE A 147 -10.87 -21.71 -0.01
C ILE A 147 -10.84 -20.19 0.24
N GLU A 148 -9.83 -19.73 0.95
CA GLU A 148 -9.58 -18.30 1.15
C GLU A 148 -9.11 -17.67 -0.14
N SER A 149 -9.60 -16.45 -0.43
CA SER A 149 -9.12 -15.67 -1.56
C SER A 149 -7.79 -15.02 -1.19
N SER A 150 -6.83 -15.04 -2.09
CA SER A 150 -5.58 -14.31 -1.94
C SER A 150 -5.26 -13.52 -3.19
N ASP A 151 -4.80 -12.28 -3.00
CA ASP A 151 -4.41 -11.41 -4.10
C ASP A 151 -3.17 -11.93 -4.84
N ALA A 152 -3.05 -11.61 -6.10
CA ALA A 152 -1.81 -11.80 -6.84
C ALA A 152 -0.69 -10.97 -6.23
N TYR A 153 0.53 -11.50 -6.21
CA TYR A 153 1.69 -10.81 -5.64
C TYR A 153 2.98 -11.17 -6.37
N ILE A 154 4.01 -10.35 -6.19
CA ILE A 154 5.34 -10.62 -6.71
C ILE A 154 6.16 -11.30 -5.62
N ASP A 155 6.91 -12.35 -6.00
CA ASP A 155 7.86 -13.03 -5.14
C ASP A 155 9.17 -13.27 -5.89
N TYR A 156 10.24 -13.56 -5.14
CA TYR A 156 11.53 -13.90 -5.72
C TYR A 156 11.73 -15.42 -5.76
N ASP A 157 11.88 -15.95 -6.95
CA ASP A 157 12.16 -17.38 -7.19
C ASP A 157 13.69 -17.60 -7.13
N GLU A 158 14.17 -18.23 -6.07
CA GLU A 158 15.60 -18.52 -5.87
C GLU A 158 16.15 -19.48 -6.95
N GLN A 159 15.33 -20.37 -7.53
CA GLN A 159 15.80 -21.32 -8.55
C GLN A 159 15.95 -20.66 -9.92
N LYS A 160 15.04 -19.74 -10.24
CA LYS A 160 15.09 -18.95 -11.46
C LYS A 160 15.97 -17.71 -11.30
N GLU A 161 16.32 -17.39 -10.08
CA GLU A 161 17.05 -16.18 -9.71
C GLU A 161 16.38 -14.90 -10.29
N SER A 162 15.06 -14.83 -10.22
CA SER A 162 14.28 -13.73 -10.81
C SER A 162 13.02 -13.50 -10.00
N PHE A 163 12.50 -12.28 -10.07
CA PHE A 163 11.16 -12.00 -9.58
C PHE A 163 10.13 -12.64 -10.50
N ILE A 164 9.12 -13.25 -9.93
CA ILE A 164 7.99 -13.89 -10.60
C ILE A 164 6.67 -13.31 -10.09
N LEU A 165 5.65 -13.37 -10.92
CA LEU A 165 4.28 -13.10 -10.51
C LEU A 165 3.66 -14.40 -10.01
N VAL A 166 3.07 -14.35 -8.83
CA VAL A 166 2.23 -15.40 -8.26
C VAL A 166 0.79 -14.98 -8.49
N ASP A 167 0.04 -15.80 -9.21
CA ASP A 167 -1.35 -15.50 -9.56
C ASP A 167 -2.25 -15.54 -8.32
N GLU A 168 -3.35 -14.81 -8.38
CA GLU A 168 -4.37 -14.79 -7.36
C GLU A 168 -5.06 -16.15 -7.19
N ILE A 169 -5.54 -16.39 -5.98
CA ILE A 169 -6.45 -17.49 -5.69
C ILE A 169 -7.85 -16.90 -5.52
N GLN A 170 -8.73 -17.16 -6.48
CA GLN A 170 -10.15 -16.83 -6.37
C GLN A 170 -10.83 -17.86 -5.47
N GLY A 171 -10.93 -17.57 -4.21
CA GLY A 171 -11.58 -18.43 -3.23
C GLY A 171 -13.10 -18.45 -3.36
N ASN A 172 -13.76 -19.09 -2.38
CA ASN A 172 -15.21 -19.17 -2.28
C ASN A 172 -15.75 -18.78 -0.89
N GLN A 173 -14.96 -18.05 -0.12
CA GLN A 173 -15.45 -17.46 1.14
C GLN A 173 -16.52 -16.42 0.83
N ILE A 174 -17.61 -16.46 1.59
CA ILE A 174 -18.74 -15.53 1.42
C ILE A 174 -18.37 -14.17 1.98
N ASP A 175 -18.58 -13.13 1.18
CA ASP A 175 -18.59 -11.76 1.63
C ASP A 175 -19.96 -11.44 2.21
N LYS A 176 -20.04 -11.31 3.52
CA LYS A 176 -21.28 -11.04 4.24
C LYS A 176 -22.01 -9.80 3.74
N LYS A 177 -21.29 -8.74 3.39
CA LYS A 177 -21.89 -7.50 2.91
C LYS A 177 -22.56 -7.71 1.54
N LYS A 178 -21.86 -8.37 0.62
CA LYS A 178 -22.41 -8.69 -0.69
C LYS A 178 -23.64 -9.61 -0.61
N LEU A 179 -23.61 -10.58 0.32
CA LEU A 179 -24.75 -11.47 0.53
C LEU A 179 -25.96 -10.69 1.07
N VAL A 180 -25.76 -9.80 2.04
CA VAL A 180 -26.81 -8.94 2.60
C VAL A 180 -27.41 -8.03 1.53
N GLU A 181 -26.56 -7.43 0.70
CA GLU A 181 -26.99 -6.58 -0.43
C GLU A 181 -27.79 -7.39 -1.46
N GLN A 182 -27.36 -8.60 -1.79
CA GLN A 182 -28.08 -9.48 -2.70
C GLN A 182 -29.47 -9.85 -2.16
N VAL A 183 -29.58 -10.16 -0.86
CA VAL A 183 -30.87 -10.45 -0.22
C VAL A 183 -31.78 -9.23 -0.27
N TYR A 184 -31.24 -8.04 0.08
CA TYR A 184 -32.01 -6.79 0.04
C TYR A 184 -32.54 -6.51 -1.38
N ASN A 185 -31.70 -6.62 -2.38
CA ASN A 185 -32.09 -6.41 -3.77
C ASN A 185 -33.16 -7.41 -4.22
N ALA A 186 -33.01 -8.67 -3.86
CA ALA A 186 -34.00 -9.70 -4.18
C ALA A 186 -35.35 -9.48 -3.48
N LEU A 187 -35.35 -8.90 -2.27
CA LEU A 187 -36.59 -8.53 -1.57
C LEU A 187 -37.22 -7.26 -2.16
N ALA A 188 -36.41 -6.34 -2.69
CA ALA A 188 -36.86 -5.09 -3.30
C ALA A 188 -37.35 -5.25 -4.74
N GLU A 189 -36.84 -6.27 -5.46
CA GLU A 189 -37.30 -6.62 -6.80
C GLU A 189 -38.68 -7.31 -6.71
N ASP A 190 -39.68 -6.76 -7.41
CA ASP A 190 -41.03 -7.32 -7.55
C ASP A 190 -41.74 -7.66 -6.22
N PHE A 191 -42.00 -6.63 -5.40
CA PHE A 191 -42.63 -6.78 -4.08
C PHE A 191 -44.00 -7.47 -4.15
N GLU A 192 -44.73 -7.33 -5.25
CA GLU A 192 -46.00 -8.03 -5.45
C GLU A 192 -45.80 -9.54 -5.41
N GLU A 193 -44.84 -10.03 -6.18
CA GLU A 193 -44.45 -11.47 -6.15
C GLU A 193 -43.91 -11.87 -4.80
N GLN A 194 -43.15 -10.98 -4.15
CA GLN A 194 -42.59 -11.22 -2.84
C GLN A 194 -43.63 -11.36 -1.73
N LEU A 195 -44.77 -10.69 -1.78
CA LEU A 195 -45.86 -10.87 -0.82
C LEU A 195 -46.71 -12.12 -1.10
N ILE A 196 -46.90 -12.47 -2.36
CA ILE A 196 -47.70 -13.63 -2.76
C ILE A 196 -46.94 -14.93 -2.58
N SER A 197 -45.69 -14.95 -2.96
CA SER A 197 -44.79 -16.12 -2.81
C SER A 197 -44.41 -16.35 -1.38
N SER A 198 -44.57 -17.58 -0.87
CA SER A 198 -44.12 -17.94 0.47
C SER A 198 -42.61 -18.17 0.60
N ARG A 199 -41.89 -18.19 -0.52
CA ARG A 199 -40.48 -18.58 -0.56
C ARG A 199 -39.67 -17.67 -1.47
N LEU A 200 -38.48 -17.28 -1.01
CA LEU A 200 -37.46 -16.56 -1.76
C LEU A 200 -36.21 -17.43 -1.89
N GLU A 201 -35.71 -17.64 -3.10
CA GLU A 201 -34.48 -18.39 -3.35
C GLU A 201 -33.32 -17.47 -3.66
N ILE A 202 -32.25 -17.55 -2.87
CA ILE A 202 -31.01 -16.77 -3.00
C ILE A 202 -29.88 -17.70 -3.47
N LYS A 203 -29.30 -17.42 -4.63
CA LYS A 203 -28.20 -18.21 -5.17
C LYS A 203 -26.84 -17.68 -4.70
N ILE A 204 -26.13 -18.47 -3.92
CA ILE A 204 -24.73 -18.20 -3.55
C ILE A 204 -23.84 -18.56 -4.75
N ASN A 205 -23.17 -17.59 -5.29
CA ASN A 205 -22.26 -17.73 -6.44
C ASN A 205 -21.12 -16.72 -6.36
N ARG A 206 -20.31 -16.57 -7.39
CA ARG A 206 -19.18 -15.63 -7.44
C ARG A 206 -19.50 -14.19 -7.09
N GLN A 207 -20.73 -13.74 -7.25
CA GLN A 207 -21.12 -12.36 -6.95
C GLN A 207 -21.07 -12.06 -5.44
N VAL A 208 -21.26 -13.08 -4.59
CA VAL A 208 -21.23 -12.95 -3.13
C VAL A 208 -19.94 -13.46 -2.50
N TYR A 209 -18.99 -13.98 -3.28
CA TYR A 209 -17.70 -14.38 -2.73
C TYR A 209 -16.77 -13.18 -2.54
N GLN A 210 -15.82 -13.34 -1.62
CA GLN A 210 -14.69 -12.43 -1.52
C GLN A 210 -13.89 -12.50 -2.82
N THR A 211 -13.56 -11.36 -3.37
CA THR A 211 -12.78 -11.25 -4.61
C THR A 211 -11.34 -10.95 -4.29
N ALA A 212 -10.42 -11.70 -4.89
CA ALA A 212 -9.01 -11.37 -4.91
C ALA A 212 -8.71 -10.38 -6.05
N VAL A 213 -7.68 -9.56 -5.85
CA VAL A 213 -7.16 -8.66 -6.88
C VAL A 213 -6.40 -9.49 -7.90
N SER A 214 -6.85 -9.43 -9.16
CA SER A 214 -6.23 -10.16 -10.25
C SER A 214 -4.89 -9.58 -10.66
N SER A 215 -4.00 -10.46 -11.14
CA SER A 215 -2.74 -10.07 -11.77
C SER A 215 -2.93 -9.22 -13.03
N GLU A 216 -4.06 -9.36 -13.72
CA GLU A 216 -4.39 -8.58 -14.94
C GLU A 216 -4.88 -7.17 -14.61
N GLU A 217 -5.54 -6.97 -13.47
CA GLU A 217 -6.15 -5.68 -13.05
C GLU A 217 -5.18 -4.81 -12.26
N SER A 218 -3.99 -5.31 -11.92
CA SER A 218 -3.02 -4.68 -11.05
C SER A 218 -1.82 -4.10 -11.80
N ASP A 219 -1.13 -3.13 -11.18
CA ASP A 219 0.18 -2.62 -11.66
C ASP A 219 1.35 -3.63 -11.46
N LEU A 220 1.06 -4.87 -11.05
CA LEU A 220 2.07 -5.88 -10.69
C LEU A 220 2.99 -6.23 -11.86
N ASN A 221 2.46 -6.34 -13.07
CA ASN A 221 3.27 -6.66 -14.26
C ASN A 221 4.32 -5.57 -14.52
N ARG A 222 3.96 -4.30 -14.40
CA ARG A 222 4.90 -3.18 -14.55
C ARG A 222 5.96 -3.20 -13.44
N LYS A 223 5.55 -3.47 -12.19
CA LYS A 223 6.47 -3.59 -11.05
C LYS A 223 7.41 -4.78 -11.22
N LEU A 224 6.91 -5.91 -11.70
CA LEU A 224 7.71 -7.11 -12.00
C LEU A 224 8.80 -6.83 -13.04
N GLU A 225 8.45 -6.18 -14.15
CA GLU A 225 9.42 -5.78 -15.17
C GLU A 225 10.49 -4.85 -14.61
N GLU A 226 10.09 -3.88 -13.79
CA GLU A 226 11.01 -2.92 -13.16
C GLU A 226 11.97 -3.62 -12.19
N LEU A 227 11.50 -4.54 -11.34
CA LEU A 227 12.33 -5.29 -10.41
C LEU A 227 13.33 -6.20 -11.15
N ASN A 228 12.89 -6.91 -12.17
CA ASN A 228 13.78 -7.75 -12.98
C ASN A 228 14.79 -6.91 -13.78
N ARG A 229 14.40 -5.72 -14.23
CA ARG A 229 15.31 -4.77 -14.87
C ARG A 229 16.38 -4.27 -13.89
N GLN A 230 16.01 -3.92 -12.66
CA GLN A 230 16.96 -3.51 -11.63
C GLN A 230 17.91 -4.64 -11.26
N LEU A 231 17.41 -5.86 -11.09
CA LEU A 231 18.22 -7.04 -10.81
C LEU A 231 19.24 -7.29 -11.93
N LEU A 232 18.83 -7.15 -13.19
CA LEU A 232 19.72 -7.27 -14.35
C LEU A 232 20.82 -6.20 -14.33
N GLN A 233 20.47 -4.96 -13.96
CA GLN A 233 21.46 -3.87 -13.85
C GLN A 233 22.56 -4.23 -12.85
N TYR A 234 22.23 -4.71 -11.66
CA TYR A 234 23.22 -5.13 -10.69
C TYR A 234 24.10 -6.28 -11.21
N ARG A 235 23.53 -7.25 -11.92
CA ARG A 235 24.23 -8.42 -12.47
C ARG A 235 25.16 -8.10 -13.65
N THR A 236 24.95 -6.98 -14.29
CA THR A 236 25.74 -6.58 -15.46
C THR A 236 26.70 -5.43 -15.18
N THR A 237 26.68 -4.85 -13.98
CA THR A 237 27.55 -3.73 -13.63
C THR A 237 28.89 -4.23 -13.14
N THR A 238 29.97 -3.62 -13.64
CA THR A 238 31.32 -3.70 -13.08
C THR A 238 31.87 -2.29 -12.86
N VAL A 239 32.67 -2.08 -11.81
CA VAL A 239 33.31 -0.79 -11.54
C VAL A 239 34.82 -0.96 -11.48
N SER A 240 35.51 -0.40 -12.46
CA SER A 240 36.97 -0.42 -12.56
C SER A 240 37.56 0.88 -12.03
N TYR A 241 38.20 0.82 -10.87
CA TYR A 241 38.91 1.95 -10.26
C TYR A 241 40.30 2.10 -10.84
N ILE A 242 40.63 3.28 -11.35
CA ILE A 242 41.92 3.57 -11.97
C ILE A 242 42.83 4.28 -10.98
N PHE A 243 44.04 3.74 -10.80
CA PHE A 243 45.11 4.33 -10.00
C PHE A 243 46.38 4.45 -10.84
N GLY A 244 46.34 5.25 -11.88
CA GLY A 244 47.39 5.30 -12.92
C GLY A 244 47.38 4.03 -13.76
N ASP A 245 48.49 3.26 -13.77
CA ASP A 245 48.58 1.97 -14.49
C ASP A 245 47.96 0.80 -13.70
N THR A 246 47.57 1.04 -12.45
CA THR A 246 46.93 0.02 -11.58
C THR A 246 45.44 0.16 -11.66
N VAL A 247 44.72 -0.98 -11.83
CA VAL A 247 43.27 -1.04 -11.88
C VAL A 247 42.79 -2.01 -10.79
N GLU A 248 41.83 -1.57 -10.01
CA GLU A 248 41.07 -2.39 -9.05
C GLU A 248 39.66 -2.57 -9.60
N VAL A 249 39.20 -3.82 -9.68
CA VAL A 249 37.90 -4.14 -10.26
C VAL A 249 36.95 -4.62 -9.17
N LEU A 250 35.84 -3.92 -9.05
CA LEU A 250 34.65 -4.41 -8.33
C LEU A 250 33.76 -5.09 -9.36
N ASP A 251 33.71 -6.42 -9.31
CA ASP A 251 32.94 -7.23 -10.23
C ASP A 251 31.45 -7.37 -9.83
N ASN A 252 30.68 -7.88 -10.76
CA ASN A 252 29.26 -8.12 -10.56
C ASN A 252 28.96 -9.20 -9.50
N GLU A 253 29.83 -10.19 -9.30
CA GLU A 253 29.64 -11.22 -8.27
C GLU A 253 29.68 -10.57 -6.88
N LYS A 254 30.65 -9.69 -6.66
CA LYS A 254 30.76 -8.93 -5.42
C LYS A 254 29.58 -7.99 -5.21
N ILE A 255 29.15 -7.28 -6.25
CA ILE A 255 27.98 -6.39 -6.21
C ILE A 255 26.73 -7.20 -5.85
N CYS A 256 26.49 -8.34 -6.50
CA CYS A 256 25.34 -9.21 -6.21
C CYS A 256 25.36 -9.76 -4.79
N SER A 257 26.56 -10.01 -4.20
CA SER A 257 26.65 -10.45 -2.81
C SER A 257 26.16 -9.43 -1.78
N TRP A 258 25.99 -8.18 -2.18
CA TRP A 258 25.48 -7.09 -1.35
C TRP A 258 23.97 -6.88 -1.48
N LEU A 259 23.32 -7.62 -2.38
CA LEU A 259 21.88 -7.46 -2.60
C LEU A 259 21.07 -8.11 -1.48
N ILE A 260 20.03 -7.41 -1.04
CA ILE A 260 18.96 -7.94 -0.22
C ILE A 260 17.75 -8.03 -1.14
N VAL A 261 17.32 -9.27 -1.41
CA VAL A 261 16.14 -9.56 -2.22
C VAL A 261 15.11 -10.22 -1.31
N SER A 262 13.90 -9.69 -1.26
CA SER A 262 12.82 -10.22 -0.41
C SER A 262 11.47 -9.85 -0.97
N GLY A 263 10.61 -10.86 -1.23
CA GLY A 263 9.27 -10.65 -1.75
C GLY A 263 9.29 -9.79 -3.02
N ASP A 264 8.74 -8.61 -2.94
CA ASP A 264 8.59 -7.66 -4.04
C ASP A 264 9.59 -6.48 -3.97
N SER A 265 10.76 -6.67 -3.38
CA SER A 265 11.77 -5.62 -3.19
C SER A 265 13.20 -6.10 -3.43
N ILE A 266 14.03 -5.17 -3.89
CA ILE A 266 15.48 -5.34 -4.04
C ILE A 266 16.19 -4.10 -3.51
N SER A 267 17.20 -4.30 -2.69
CA SER A 267 18.01 -3.21 -2.15
C SER A 267 19.47 -3.63 -2.02
N VAL A 268 20.36 -2.68 -1.81
CA VAL A 268 21.79 -2.91 -1.57
C VAL A 268 22.07 -2.72 -0.09
N LYS A 269 22.80 -3.64 0.50
CA LYS A 269 23.28 -3.57 1.87
C LYS A 269 24.39 -2.53 1.96
N GLU A 270 24.03 -1.32 2.37
CA GLU A 270 24.93 -0.15 2.36
C GLU A 270 26.18 -0.36 3.23
N GLU A 271 26.08 -1.12 4.32
CA GLU A 271 27.21 -1.44 5.20
C GLU A 271 28.34 -2.17 4.46
N ASP A 272 28.01 -3.05 3.51
CA ASP A 272 28.99 -3.78 2.71
C ASP A 272 29.67 -2.85 1.70
N VAL A 273 28.93 -1.90 1.14
CA VAL A 273 29.48 -0.86 0.24
C VAL A 273 30.42 0.06 1.02
N VAL A 274 30.03 0.49 2.23
CA VAL A 274 30.89 1.28 3.14
C VAL A 274 32.16 0.54 3.48
N ALA A 275 32.06 -0.78 3.78
CA ALA A 275 33.22 -1.61 4.08
C ALA A 275 34.18 -1.68 2.87
N PHE A 276 33.66 -1.84 1.66
CA PHE A 276 34.46 -1.83 0.44
C PHE A 276 35.17 -0.48 0.20
N VAL A 277 34.46 0.64 0.34
CA VAL A 277 35.05 1.99 0.19
C VAL A 277 36.14 2.22 1.24
N LYS A 278 35.95 1.71 2.46
CA LYS A 278 36.97 1.78 3.52
C LYS A 278 38.19 0.93 3.19
N GLU A 279 38.04 -0.27 2.65
CA GLU A 279 39.11 -1.13 2.17
C GLU A 279 39.89 -0.46 1.04
N LEU A 280 39.18 0.05 0.02
CA LEU A 280 39.75 0.77 -1.09
C LEU A 280 40.59 1.98 -0.61
N SER A 281 40.02 2.76 0.33
CA SER A 281 40.71 3.91 0.93
C SER A 281 41.96 3.49 1.67
N SER A 282 41.91 2.41 2.45
CA SER A 282 43.07 1.89 3.23
C SER A 282 44.19 1.40 2.32
N LYS A 283 43.85 0.83 1.15
CA LYS A 283 44.79 0.30 0.18
C LYS A 283 45.43 1.40 -0.68
N TYR A 284 44.69 2.44 -0.99
CA TYR A 284 45.10 3.40 -2.01
C TYR A 284 45.28 4.85 -1.52
N ASN A 285 44.94 5.20 -0.30
CA ASN A 285 45.32 6.49 0.25
C ASN A 285 46.80 6.57 0.46
N THR A 286 47.44 7.68 0.09
CA THR A 286 48.87 7.93 0.26
C THR A 286 49.17 9.11 1.19
N MET A 287 48.21 10.04 1.31
CA MET A 287 48.27 11.12 2.29
C MET A 287 48.11 10.57 3.72
N TYR A 288 48.81 11.12 4.66
CA TYR A 288 48.88 10.70 6.10
C TYR A 288 49.36 9.27 6.36
N VAL A 289 49.86 8.60 5.31
CA VAL A 289 50.44 7.26 5.43
C VAL A 289 51.96 7.37 5.49
N PRO A 290 52.68 6.71 6.43
CA PRO A 290 54.12 6.66 6.45
C PRO A 290 54.68 6.14 5.13
N ARG A 291 55.65 6.86 4.56
CA ARG A 291 56.20 6.62 3.24
C ARG A 291 57.59 6.03 3.35
N SER A 292 57.84 4.90 2.71
CA SER A 292 59.21 4.38 2.54
C SER A 292 59.86 5.13 1.37
N PHE A 293 60.96 5.81 1.64
CA PHE A 293 61.65 6.64 0.67
C PHE A 293 63.14 6.25 0.60
N LYS A 294 63.67 6.12 -0.63
CA LYS A 294 65.11 5.90 -0.85
C LYS A 294 65.76 7.24 -1.15
N THR A 295 66.62 7.67 -0.28
CA THR A 295 67.33 8.96 -0.38
C THR A 295 68.32 8.98 -1.55
N SER A 296 68.71 10.19 -1.99
CA SER A 296 69.68 10.39 -3.05
C SER A 296 71.08 9.78 -2.74
N PHE A 297 71.40 9.55 -1.45
CA PHE A 297 72.64 8.85 -1.07
C PHE A 297 72.41 7.37 -0.74
N GLY A 298 71.24 6.82 -1.09
CA GLY A 298 71.01 5.38 -1.12
C GLY A 298 70.41 4.77 0.16
N GLU A 299 70.20 5.55 1.22
CA GLU A 299 69.56 5.09 2.47
C GLU A 299 68.05 4.97 2.29
N LYS A 300 67.45 3.94 2.98
CA LYS A 300 66.00 3.84 3.09
C LYS A 300 65.55 4.47 4.40
N VAL A 301 64.65 5.41 4.29
CA VAL A 301 64.06 6.10 5.45
C VAL A 301 62.53 5.97 5.40
N ILE A 302 61.92 6.02 6.60
CA ILE A 302 60.47 6.13 6.72
C ILE A 302 60.11 7.59 6.99
N ILE A 303 59.41 8.21 6.08
CA ILE A 303 58.89 9.57 6.25
C ILE A 303 57.51 9.46 6.88
N SER A 304 57.38 9.95 8.12
CA SER A 304 56.13 10.14 8.83
C SER A 304 55.68 11.60 8.70
N GLY A 305 54.43 11.93 9.00
CA GLY A 305 53.91 13.28 8.83
C GLY A 305 53.73 13.67 7.37
N ASN A 306 53.22 12.74 6.56
CA ASN A 306 53.03 12.92 5.12
C ASN A 306 51.70 13.61 4.81
N GLU A 307 51.73 14.87 4.37
CA GLU A 307 50.58 15.66 3.99
C GLU A 307 50.42 15.84 2.47
N TYR A 308 51.24 15.15 1.69
CA TYR A 308 51.16 15.11 0.24
C TYR A 308 50.60 13.75 -0.21
N GLY A 309 49.74 13.77 -1.21
CA GLY A 309 49.27 12.57 -1.87
C GLY A 309 47.78 12.56 -2.18
N TYR A 310 47.21 11.38 -2.21
CA TYR A 310 45.83 11.13 -2.53
C TYR A 310 45.04 10.73 -1.29
N TRP A 311 43.86 11.31 -1.14
CA TRP A 311 42.92 11.00 -0.06
C TRP A 311 41.50 10.85 -0.64
N ILE A 312 40.97 9.64 -0.60
CA ILE A 312 39.62 9.33 -1.06
C ILE A 312 38.61 9.98 -0.12
N ASP A 313 37.67 10.73 -0.69
CA ASP A 313 36.48 11.21 0.01
C ASP A 313 35.50 10.05 0.14
N LYS A 314 35.45 9.43 1.33
CA LYS A 314 34.66 8.21 1.53
C LYS A 314 33.17 8.42 1.38
N ASP A 315 32.67 9.57 1.81
CA ASP A 315 31.23 9.85 1.76
C ASP A 315 30.78 10.15 0.32
N ALA A 316 31.55 10.97 -0.39
CA ALA A 316 31.29 11.25 -1.79
C ALA A 316 31.49 10.00 -2.67
N GLU A 317 32.50 9.18 -2.38
CA GLU A 317 32.75 7.91 -3.08
C GLU A 317 31.63 6.89 -2.84
N LEU A 318 31.14 6.79 -1.60
CA LEU A 318 30.00 5.92 -1.28
C LEU A 318 28.79 6.27 -2.14
N GLN A 319 28.42 7.54 -2.18
CA GLN A 319 27.27 8.00 -2.98
C GLN A 319 27.50 7.72 -4.48
N LYS A 320 28.69 8.00 -4.97
CA LYS A 320 29.04 7.75 -6.38
C LYS A 320 29.02 6.27 -6.72
N LEU A 321 29.53 5.42 -5.85
CA LEU A 321 29.51 3.97 -6.03
C LEU A 321 28.08 3.42 -6.03
N LEU A 322 27.21 3.88 -5.13
CA LEU A 322 25.80 3.50 -5.10
C LEU A 322 25.05 3.90 -6.39
N GLU A 323 25.44 4.99 -7.04
CA GLU A 323 24.93 5.35 -8.37
C GLU A 323 25.47 4.42 -9.46
N ASP A 324 26.78 4.15 -9.44
CA ASP A 324 27.45 3.35 -10.46
C ASP A 324 26.94 1.91 -10.49
N ILE A 325 26.73 1.26 -9.33
CA ILE A 325 26.24 -0.12 -9.26
C ILE A 325 24.81 -0.29 -9.77
N LYS A 326 24.04 0.80 -9.86
CA LYS A 326 22.69 0.82 -10.44
C LYS A 326 22.67 1.10 -11.95
N SER A 327 23.83 1.39 -12.54
CA SER A 327 23.89 1.87 -13.94
C SER A 327 23.60 0.80 -14.98
N GLY A 328 23.83 -0.48 -14.65
CA GLY A 328 23.70 -1.60 -15.60
C GLY A 328 24.80 -1.64 -16.67
N SER A 329 25.97 -1.03 -16.41
CA SER A 329 27.04 -0.91 -17.38
C SER A 329 28.42 -0.96 -16.73
N ASP A 330 29.43 -1.21 -17.54
CA ASP A 330 30.82 -1.12 -17.10
C ASP A 330 31.21 0.32 -16.85
N VAL A 331 31.59 0.63 -15.62
CA VAL A 331 32.06 1.96 -15.20
C VAL A 331 33.57 1.90 -15.05
N LYS A 332 34.28 2.86 -15.64
CA LYS A 332 35.73 2.99 -15.51
C LYS A 332 36.08 4.42 -15.11
N ARG A 333 36.61 4.60 -13.88
CA ARG A 333 36.91 5.94 -13.34
C ARG A 333 37.95 5.89 -12.22
N GLU A 334 38.47 7.05 -11.86
CA GLU A 334 39.15 7.26 -10.59
C GLU A 334 38.14 7.33 -9.44
N PRO A 335 38.53 7.03 -8.19
CA PRO A 335 37.71 7.34 -7.02
C PRO A 335 37.47 8.85 -6.88
N VAL A 336 36.45 9.21 -6.10
CA VAL A 336 36.26 10.62 -5.70
C VAL A 336 37.29 10.96 -4.63
N TYR A 337 38.12 11.96 -4.88
CA TYR A 337 39.17 12.40 -3.98
C TYR A 337 38.84 13.74 -3.32
N SER A 338 39.10 13.87 -2.02
CA SER A 338 39.14 15.15 -1.33
C SER A 338 40.49 15.84 -1.48
N LYS A 339 41.56 15.07 -1.71
CA LYS A 339 42.90 15.56 -2.02
C LYS A 339 43.56 14.69 -3.10
N GLN A 340 44.28 15.33 -4.00
CA GLN A 340 44.98 14.67 -5.08
C GLN A 340 46.44 15.11 -5.17
N GLY A 341 47.36 14.17 -5.38
CA GLY A 341 48.70 14.43 -5.77
C GLY A 341 48.83 14.75 -7.28
N LEU A 342 50.03 15.13 -7.73
CA LEU A 342 50.26 15.52 -9.12
C LEU A 342 50.22 14.32 -10.09
N ARG A 343 50.69 13.16 -9.64
CA ARG A 343 50.75 11.93 -10.43
C ARG A 343 50.60 10.73 -9.54
N ARG A 344 50.07 9.64 -10.11
CA ARG A 344 49.82 8.39 -9.37
C ARG A 344 50.06 7.16 -10.23
N ASN A 345 50.64 6.13 -9.61
CA ASN A 345 50.57 4.77 -10.09
C ASN A 345 50.46 3.80 -8.89
N GLY A 346 49.24 3.24 -8.68
CA GLY A 346 48.99 2.47 -7.49
C GLY A 346 49.14 3.31 -6.22
N SER A 347 50.04 2.93 -5.34
CA SER A 347 50.42 3.66 -4.12
C SER A 347 51.62 4.63 -4.33
N ASP A 348 52.28 4.62 -5.50
CA ASP A 348 53.27 5.60 -5.85
C ASP A 348 52.61 6.89 -6.35
N ASP A 349 52.80 7.99 -5.65
CA ASP A 349 52.23 9.30 -5.95
C ASP A 349 53.30 10.36 -6.27
N LEU A 350 54.59 10.06 -6.22
CA LEU A 350 55.68 10.96 -6.59
C LEU A 350 56.12 10.78 -8.04
N GLN A 351 56.17 9.58 -8.51
CA GLN A 351 56.66 9.23 -9.86
C GLN A 351 57.95 9.94 -10.26
N GLY A 352 58.88 10.02 -9.31
CA GLY A 352 60.20 10.64 -9.54
C GLY A 352 60.23 12.16 -9.74
N SER A 353 59.17 12.88 -9.33
CA SER A 353 59.12 14.36 -9.40
C SER A 353 58.93 14.95 -8.03
N TYR A 354 60.03 15.35 -7.40
CA TYR A 354 60.04 15.85 -6.02
C TYR A 354 61.28 16.69 -5.75
N ILE A 355 61.23 17.46 -4.67
CA ILE A 355 62.40 18.07 -4.01
C ILE A 355 62.73 17.26 -2.79
N GLU A 356 63.95 16.75 -2.71
CA GLU A 356 64.48 16.10 -1.50
C GLU A 356 65.39 17.09 -0.78
N VAL A 357 65.18 17.21 0.53
CA VAL A 357 66.03 18.05 1.41
C VAL A 357 66.54 17.19 2.55
N SER A 358 67.86 17.11 2.67
CA SER A 358 68.55 16.53 3.79
C SER A 358 68.92 17.63 4.79
N LEU A 359 68.21 17.66 5.94
CA LEU A 359 68.51 18.63 7.00
C LEU A 359 69.82 18.35 7.69
N ASP A 360 70.24 17.08 7.75
CA ASP A 360 71.52 16.70 8.40
C ASP A 360 72.70 17.05 7.51
N LYS A 361 72.54 16.98 6.16
CA LYS A 361 73.60 17.33 5.21
C LYS A 361 73.54 18.78 4.71
N GLN A 362 72.45 19.48 5.07
CA GLN A 362 72.19 20.83 4.57
C GLN A 362 72.27 20.90 3.05
N TYR A 363 71.56 19.96 2.37
CA TYR A 363 71.62 19.76 0.92
C TYR A 363 70.27 19.47 0.31
N LEU A 364 70.06 19.94 -0.93
CA LEU A 364 68.81 19.80 -1.69
C LEU A 364 69.08 19.14 -3.05
N TRP A 365 68.21 18.22 -3.43
CA TRP A 365 68.11 17.64 -4.78
C TRP A 365 66.70 17.90 -5.35
N LEU A 366 66.67 18.33 -6.63
CA LEU A 366 65.42 18.47 -7.38
C LEU A 366 65.36 17.39 -8.45
N TYR A 367 64.38 16.55 -8.41
CA TYR A 367 64.09 15.55 -9.40
C TYR A 367 62.85 15.89 -10.21
N LYS A 368 62.90 15.60 -11.55
CA LYS A 368 61.76 15.67 -12.44
C LYS A 368 61.73 14.41 -13.30
N ASN A 369 60.64 13.63 -13.24
CA ASN A 369 60.48 12.36 -13.96
C ASN A 369 61.68 11.42 -13.75
N GLY A 370 62.14 11.26 -12.51
CA GLY A 370 63.26 10.43 -12.11
C GLY A 370 64.65 10.92 -12.49
N LYS A 371 64.74 12.11 -13.09
CA LYS A 371 66.04 12.72 -13.51
C LYS A 371 66.38 13.84 -12.55
N LEU A 372 67.64 13.86 -12.09
CA LEU A 372 68.19 14.98 -11.33
C LEU A 372 68.25 16.21 -12.23
N VAL A 373 67.62 17.32 -11.81
CA VAL A 373 67.57 18.59 -12.52
C VAL A 373 68.65 19.54 -11.97
N THR A 374 68.72 19.62 -10.64
CA THR A 374 69.69 20.45 -9.93
C THR A 374 69.88 19.97 -8.53
N GLU A 375 71.00 20.30 -7.94
CA GLU A 375 71.34 20.05 -6.53
C GLU A 375 72.15 21.24 -6.00
N THR A 376 72.03 21.52 -4.67
CA THR A 376 72.72 22.67 -4.06
C THR A 376 72.73 22.56 -2.54
N ASP A 377 73.72 23.23 -1.94
CA ASP A 377 73.73 23.49 -0.49
C ASP A 377 72.50 24.35 -0.10
N ILE A 378 72.02 24.15 1.12
CA ILE A 378 70.93 24.95 1.72
C ILE A 378 71.24 25.34 3.15
N ILE A 379 70.48 26.27 3.68
CA ILE A 379 70.42 26.59 5.10
C ILE A 379 69.02 26.27 5.58
N SER A 380 68.88 25.38 6.54
CA SER A 380 67.61 25.06 7.19
C SER A 380 67.37 25.88 8.47
N GLY A 381 66.19 25.84 8.99
CA GLY A 381 65.85 26.52 10.26
C GLY A 381 66.69 26.01 11.44
N LEU A 382 66.92 26.87 12.43
CA LEU A 382 67.80 26.63 13.56
C LEU A 382 67.11 25.91 14.71
N PRO A 383 67.40 24.63 15.01
CA PRO A 383 66.69 23.89 16.06
C PRO A 383 66.89 24.41 17.48
N SER A 384 68.03 25.01 17.74
CA SER A 384 68.37 25.58 19.06
C SER A 384 67.49 26.80 19.47
N GLU A 385 66.87 27.42 18.50
CA GLU A 385 65.95 28.56 18.70
C GLU A 385 64.46 28.18 18.49
N GLY A 386 64.15 26.91 18.40
CA GLY A 386 62.78 26.42 18.11
C GLY A 386 62.29 26.68 16.69
N LEU A 387 63.23 27.08 15.79
CA LEU A 387 62.95 27.39 14.38
C LEU A 387 63.32 26.28 13.43
N GLN A 388 63.25 25.00 13.90
CA GLN A 388 63.59 23.84 13.09
C GLN A 388 62.68 23.75 11.84
N THR A 389 63.27 23.37 10.72
CA THR A 389 62.52 22.94 9.52
C THR A 389 61.86 21.58 9.84
N TYR A 390 60.52 21.49 9.60
CA TYR A 390 59.77 20.29 9.86
C TYR A 390 60.20 19.15 8.93
N ARG A 391 60.23 17.89 9.50
CA ARG A 391 60.46 16.68 8.70
C ARG A 391 59.16 16.09 8.26
N GLY A 392 59.02 15.74 7.00
CA GLY A 392 57.83 15.17 6.41
C GLY A 392 57.81 15.26 4.88
N SER A 393 56.63 15.19 4.34
CA SER A 393 56.39 15.32 2.89
C SER A 393 55.16 16.21 2.67
N TRP A 394 55.33 17.30 1.96
CA TRP A 394 54.29 18.32 1.76
C TRP A 394 54.19 18.74 0.31
N PRO A 395 53.02 19.24 -0.13
CA PRO A 395 52.94 19.96 -1.39
C PRO A 395 53.55 21.36 -1.26
N ILE A 396 54.09 21.88 -2.34
CA ILE A 396 54.35 23.31 -2.42
C ILE A 396 53.02 24.03 -2.52
N ALA A 397 52.71 24.90 -1.56
CA ALA A 397 51.38 25.53 -1.46
C ALA A 397 51.14 26.52 -2.60
N TYR A 398 52.12 27.40 -2.85
CA TYR A 398 52.12 28.34 -3.99
C TYR A 398 53.53 28.78 -4.34
N LYS A 399 53.67 29.58 -5.39
CA LYS A 399 54.94 30.20 -5.80
C LYS A 399 54.72 31.70 -5.98
N ALA A 400 55.67 32.49 -5.44
CA ALA A 400 55.69 33.94 -5.62
C ALA A 400 57.09 34.42 -6.06
N ARG A 401 57.11 35.52 -6.82
CA ARG A 401 58.35 36.16 -7.29
C ARG A 401 58.11 37.67 -7.63
N PRO A 402 58.75 38.65 -6.97
CA PRO A 402 59.42 38.52 -5.68
C PRO A 402 58.40 38.34 -4.53
N PHE A 403 58.87 38.06 -3.31
CA PHE A 403 58.03 37.99 -2.12
C PHE A 403 58.75 38.65 -0.94
N THR A 404 58.02 39.44 -0.14
CA THR A 404 58.57 40.07 1.06
C THR A 404 58.26 39.16 2.25
N LEU A 405 59.31 38.62 2.87
CA LEU A 405 59.19 37.90 4.16
C LEU A 405 59.29 38.89 5.28
N SER A 406 58.29 38.93 6.12
CA SER A 406 58.26 39.78 7.31
C SER A 406 57.86 39.00 8.56
N SER A 407 58.37 39.40 9.71
CA SER A 407 57.98 38.87 10.99
C SER A 407 58.02 39.95 12.04
N ASP A 408 56.88 40.27 12.60
CA ASP A 408 56.78 41.24 13.73
C ASP A 408 57.45 40.65 14.99
N ILE A 409 57.45 39.35 15.17
CA ILE A 409 58.00 38.65 16.34
C ILE A 409 59.55 38.78 16.34
N TYR A 410 60.15 38.61 15.17
CA TYR A 410 61.62 38.63 15.01
C TYR A 410 62.16 39.90 14.40
N GLY A 411 61.29 40.85 14.12
CA GLY A 411 61.63 42.22 13.68
C GLY A 411 62.38 42.29 12.36
N TYR A 412 62.06 41.47 11.37
CA TYR A 412 62.68 41.51 10.07
C TYR A 412 61.68 41.73 8.94
N GLU A 413 62.15 42.36 7.86
CA GLU A 413 61.51 42.48 6.59
C GLU A 413 62.56 42.30 5.49
N VAL A 414 62.41 41.21 4.68
CA VAL A 414 63.41 40.84 3.67
C VAL A 414 62.73 40.45 2.38
N GLU A 415 63.09 41.06 1.29
CA GLU A 415 62.66 40.65 -0.04
C GLU A 415 63.44 39.42 -0.51
N VAL A 416 62.71 38.38 -0.95
CA VAL A 416 63.28 37.17 -1.56
C VAL A 416 62.84 37.08 -3.02
N GLU A 417 63.75 36.67 -3.91
CA GLU A 417 63.47 36.56 -5.34
C GLU A 417 62.44 35.44 -5.66
N TYR A 418 62.48 34.33 -4.90
CA TYR A 418 61.58 33.20 -5.06
C TYR A 418 61.05 32.72 -3.70
N TRP A 419 59.74 32.52 -3.62
CA TRP A 419 59.10 31.99 -2.45
C TRP A 419 58.22 30.81 -2.78
N MET A 420 58.39 29.71 -2.07
CA MET A 420 57.65 28.45 -2.27
C MET A 420 57.36 27.79 -0.92
N PRO A 421 56.36 28.25 -0.18
CA PRO A 421 56.01 27.67 1.11
C PRO A 421 55.44 26.26 0.96
N PHE A 422 55.74 25.38 1.95
CA PHE A 422 55.26 24.01 2.01
C PHE A 422 54.71 23.62 3.38
N VAL A 423 54.96 24.43 4.41
CA VAL A 423 54.38 24.34 5.74
C VAL A 423 53.98 25.74 6.18
N TYR A 424 52.83 25.86 6.89
CA TYR A 424 52.34 27.10 7.44
C TYR A 424 52.43 27.08 8.97
#